data_12bdaa6603234c0da8c525de1311be16
#
_entry.id   12bdaa6603234c0da8c525de1311be16
#
_cell.length_a   1.000
_cell.length_b   1.000
_cell.length_c   1.000
_cell.angle_alpha   90.00
_cell.angle_beta   90.00
_cell.angle_gamma   90.00
#
_symmetry.space_group_name_H-M   'P 1'
#
loop_
_entity.id
_entity.type
_entity.pdbx_description
1 polymer ?
#
loop_
_entity_poly.entity_id
_entity_poly.type
_entity_poly.pdbx_seq_one_letter_code
_entity_poly.pdbx_strand_id
1 'polypeptide(L)'
;MTASQAKKELMRRALEIDPTVHVGKDGVDENLNNEVVQQLKKRRLIKVTVLNNAEADTKTVAEDIAAATGSVIVDVRGGVIILTDKRTWDSQCQKKSDN
;
A
#
# COMPACT_ATOMS: atom_id res chain seq x y z
N MET A 1 1.26 -12.44 15.20
CA MET A 1 0.39 -12.79 14.06
C MET A 1 1.22 -13.36 12.92
N THR A 2 0.62 -14.27 12.17
CA THR A 2 1.20 -14.67 10.88
C THR A 2 1.04 -13.54 9.87
N ALA A 3 1.78 -13.64 8.76
CA ALA A 3 1.64 -12.66 7.68
C ALA A 3 0.21 -12.63 7.14
N SER A 4 -0.44 -13.78 7.05
CA SER A 4 -1.83 -13.88 6.61
C SER A 4 -2.79 -13.14 7.54
N GLN A 5 -2.61 -13.27 8.85
CA GLN A 5 -3.43 -12.58 9.84
C GLN A 5 -3.20 -11.08 9.82
N ALA A 6 -1.94 -10.66 9.69
CA ALA A 6 -1.59 -9.25 9.59
C ALA A 6 -2.23 -8.62 8.35
N LYS A 7 -2.20 -9.33 7.22
CA LYS A 7 -2.83 -8.88 5.99
C LYS A 7 -4.34 -8.68 6.18
N LYS A 8 -5.02 -9.64 6.79
CA LYS A 8 -6.47 -9.55 7.05
C LYS A 8 -6.82 -8.34 7.91
N GLU A 9 -6.04 -8.11 8.96
CA GLU A 9 -6.28 -6.97 9.85
C GLU A 9 -6.11 -5.65 9.12
N LEU A 10 -5.04 -5.51 8.33
CA LEU A 10 -4.80 -4.29 7.57
C LEU A 10 -5.82 -4.10 6.46
N MET A 11 -6.27 -5.17 5.82
CA MET A 11 -7.33 -5.10 4.82
C MET A 11 -8.65 -4.64 5.43
N ARG A 12 -8.96 -5.09 6.65
CA ARG A 12 -10.16 -4.64 7.35
C ARG A 12 -10.13 -3.14 7.61
N ARG A 13 -8.98 -2.62 8.04
CA ARG A 13 -8.79 -1.17 8.22
C ARG A 13 -8.90 -0.42 6.90
N ALA A 14 -8.37 -1.01 5.84
CA ALA A 14 -8.37 -0.38 4.51
C ALA A 14 -9.77 -0.17 3.96
N LEU A 15 -10.75 -0.96 4.38
CA LEU A 15 -12.13 -0.79 3.94
C LEU A 15 -12.74 0.55 4.38
N GLU A 16 -12.19 1.15 5.43
CA GLU A 16 -12.70 2.40 5.98
C GLU A 16 -11.98 3.63 5.48
N ILE A 17 -10.94 3.47 4.65
CA ILE A 17 -10.19 4.60 4.14
C ILE A 17 -10.40 4.74 2.63
N ASP A 18 -10.32 5.99 2.18
CA ASP A 18 -10.44 6.29 0.76
C ASP A 18 -9.04 6.36 0.12
N PRO A 19 -8.95 6.10 -1.20
CA PRO A 19 -7.68 6.28 -1.90
C PRO A 19 -7.21 7.73 -1.80
N THR A 20 -5.95 7.93 -1.42
CA THR A 20 -5.36 9.26 -1.29
C THR A 20 -4.29 9.54 -2.32
N VAL A 21 -3.84 8.53 -3.04
CA VAL A 21 -2.83 8.67 -4.09
C VAL A 21 -3.40 8.06 -5.37
N HIS A 22 -3.17 8.72 -6.49
CA HIS A 22 -3.67 8.26 -7.80
C HIS A 22 -2.50 8.18 -8.78
N VAL A 23 -2.40 7.07 -9.49
CA VAL A 23 -1.39 6.87 -10.52
C VAL A 23 -2.07 7.04 -11.87
N GLY A 24 -1.67 8.05 -12.60
CA GLY A 24 -2.23 8.33 -13.91
C GLY A 24 -1.34 7.84 -15.06
N LYS A 25 -1.51 8.50 -16.21
CA LYS A 25 -0.83 8.16 -17.45
C LYS A 25 0.70 8.19 -17.33
N ASP A 26 1.23 9.10 -16.51
CA ASP A 26 2.68 9.26 -16.36
C ASP A 26 3.31 8.16 -15.50
N GLY A 27 2.50 7.32 -14.88
CA GLY A 27 3.00 6.20 -14.10
C GLY A 27 3.64 6.61 -12.79
N VAL A 28 4.64 5.84 -12.37
CA VAL A 28 5.34 6.06 -11.10
C VAL A 28 6.54 6.99 -11.33
N ASP A 29 6.58 8.08 -10.59
CA ASP A 29 7.70 9.02 -10.66
C ASP A 29 8.16 9.38 -9.24
N GLU A 30 9.18 10.22 -9.15
CA GLU A 30 9.75 10.62 -7.87
C GLU A 30 8.75 11.37 -7.00
N ASN A 31 7.96 12.25 -7.61
CA ASN A 31 6.94 13.01 -6.87
C ASN A 31 5.89 12.09 -6.27
N LEU A 32 5.46 11.09 -7.03
CA LEU A 32 4.51 10.09 -6.55
C LEU A 32 5.09 9.32 -5.38
N ASN A 33 6.33 8.86 -5.51
CA ASN A 33 7.00 8.10 -4.46
C ASN A 33 7.15 8.92 -3.19
N ASN A 34 7.53 10.19 -3.31
CA ASN A 34 7.65 11.09 -2.17
C ASN A 34 6.30 11.27 -1.45
N GLU A 35 5.22 11.41 -2.22
CA GLU A 35 3.88 11.52 -1.66
C GLU A 35 3.49 10.26 -0.90
N VAL A 36 3.77 9.09 -1.47
CA VAL A 36 3.49 7.81 -0.81
C VAL A 36 4.24 7.73 0.54
N VAL A 37 5.53 8.08 0.56
CA VAL A 37 6.31 8.07 1.79
C VAL A 37 5.70 8.99 2.84
N GLN A 38 5.33 10.20 2.45
CA GLN A 38 4.74 11.16 3.38
C GLN A 38 3.38 10.70 3.91
N GLN A 39 2.55 10.16 3.04
CA GLN A 39 1.25 9.62 3.44
C GLN A 39 1.41 8.46 4.44
N LEU A 40 2.35 7.57 4.17
CA LEU A 40 2.61 6.43 5.06
C LEU A 40 3.12 6.87 6.42
N LYS A 41 3.93 7.92 6.49
CA LYS A 41 4.39 8.46 7.77
C LYS A 41 3.23 8.98 8.62
N LYS A 42 2.22 9.56 7.98
CA LYS A 42 1.07 10.13 8.68
C LYS A 42 0.00 9.10 8.99
N ARG A 43 -0.31 8.23 8.04
CA ARG A 43 -1.49 7.38 8.08
C ARG A 43 -1.18 5.92 8.34
N ARG A 44 0.05 5.49 8.08
CA ARG A 44 0.53 4.11 8.27
C ARG A 44 -0.06 3.11 7.30
N LEU A 45 -1.24 3.36 6.75
CA LEU A 45 -1.93 2.51 5.79
C LEU A 45 -2.60 3.41 4.78
N ILE A 46 -2.35 3.19 3.49
CA ILE A 46 -2.94 4.00 2.43
C ILE A 46 -3.45 3.14 1.29
N LYS A 47 -4.32 3.73 0.49
CA LYS A 47 -4.77 3.15 -0.77
C LYS A 47 -4.26 4.00 -1.93
N VAL A 48 -3.78 3.33 -2.96
CA VAL A 48 -3.35 3.97 -4.19
C VAL A 48 -4.22 3.45 -5.32
N THR A 49 -4.85 4.35 -6.06
CA THR A 49 -5.67 3.97 -7.21
C THR A 49 -4.86 4.13 -8.48
N VAL A 50 -4.85 3.10 -9.31
CA VAL A 50 -4.25 3.14 -10.64
C VAL A 50 -5.36 3.41 -11.64
N LEU A 51 -5.25 4.53 -12.33
CA LEU A 51 -6.28 4.95 -13.28
C LEU A 51 -6.23 4.09 -14.55
N ASN A 52 -7.37 3.98 -15.20
CA ASN A 52 -7.51 3.10 -16.38
C ASN A 52 -6.58 3.46 -17.54
N ASN A 53 -6.11 4.70 -17.58
CA ASN A 53 -5.22 5.15 -18.64
C ASN A 53 -3.74 4.97 -18.32
N ALA A 54 -3.41 4.32 -17.21
CA ALA A 54 -2.03 3.98 -16.88
C ALA A 54 -1.52 2.89 -17.82
N GLU A 55 -0.28 3.03 -18.29
CA GLU A 55 0.31 2.07 -19.23
C GLU A 55 0.68 0.74 -18.56
N ALA A 56 1.11 0.80 -17.31
CA ALA A 56 1.51 -0.40 -16.56
C ALA A 56 0.30 -1.01 -15.85
N ASP A 57 0.32 -2.32 -15.64
CA ASP A 57 -0.72 -2.97 -14.87
C ASP A 57 -0.57 -2.63 -13.38
N THR A 58 -1.64 -2.85 -12.63
CA THR A 58 -1.69 -2.46 -11.22
C THR A 58 -0.63 -3.16 -10.38
N LYS A 59 -0.38 -4.43 -10.66
CA LYS A 59 0.62 -5.20 -9.90
C LYS A 59 2.03 -4.66 -10.12
N THR A 60 2.37 -4.35 -11.37
CA THR A 60 3.68 -3.78 -11.72
C THR A 60 3.86 -2.42 -11.04
N VAL A 61 2.82 -1.58 -11.07
CA VAL A 61 2.84 -0.28 -10.41
C VAL A 61 3.08 -0.45 -8.91
N ALA A 62 2.39 -1.42 -8.29
CA ALA A 62 2.55 -1.69 -6.86
C ALA A 62 4.00 -2.08 -6.53
N GLU A 63 4.58 -2.97 -7.32
CA GLU A 63 5.95 -3.41 -7.12
C GLU A 63 6.95 -2.25 -7.28
N ASP A 64 6.74 -1.41 -8.27
CA ASP A 64 7.61 -0.24 -8.51
C ASP A 64 7.56 0.74 -7.33
N ILE A 65 6.37 1.03 -6.84
CA ILE A 65 6.20 1.92 -5.69
C ILE A 65 6.84 1.32 -4.44
N ALA A 66 6.58 0.04 -4.18
CA ALA A 66 7.12 -0.64 -3.00
C ALA A 66 8.65 -0.65 -3.02
N ALA A 67 9.25 -0.92 -4.18
CA ALA A 67 10.71 -0.93 -4.32
C ALA A 67 11.31 0.46 -4.11
N ALA A 68 10.65 1.50 -4.63
CA ALA A 68 11.17 2.87 -4.53
C ALA A 68 10.99 3.48 -3.14
N THR A 69 9.95 3.10 -2.41
CA THR A 69 9.60 3.71 -1.13
C THR A 69 9.93 2.84 0.08
N GLY A 70 10.27 1.58 -0.15
CA GLY A 70 10.48 0.63 0.94
C GLY A 70 9.20 0.24 1.66
N SER A 71 8.06 0.45 1.03
CA SER A 71 6.77 0.09 1.60
C SER A 71 6.44 -1.38 1.34
N VAL A 72 5.41 -1.86 2.02
CA VAL A 72 4.94 -3.24 1.90
C VAL A 72 3.59 -3.24 1.18
N ILE A 73 3.46 -4.09 0.17
CA ILE A 73 2.19 -4.29 -0.52
C ILE A 73 1.33 -5.22 0.34
N VAL A 74 0.23 -4.69 0.86
CA VAL A 74 -0.73 -5.51 1.63
C VAL A 74 -1.59 -6.32 0.68
N ASP A 75 -2.13 -5.66 -0.35
CA ASP A 75 -2.95 -6.34 -1.35
C ASP A 75 -3.07 -5.47 -2.60
N VAL A 76 -3.45 -6.11 -3.69
CA VAL A 76 -3.77 -5.44 -4.96
C VAL A 76 -5.11 -6.01 -5.42
N ARG A 77 -6.12 -5.13 -5.55
CA ARG A 77 -7.46 -5.54 -5.99
C ARG A 77 -7.97 -4.59 -7.05
N GLY A 78 -8.25 -5.12 -8.24
CA GLY A 78 -8.70 -4.32 -9.35
C GLY A 78 -7.67 -3.24 -9.63
N GLY A 79 -8.05 -1.99 -9.64
CA GLY A 79 -7.14 -0.87 -9.82
C GLY A 79 -6.68 -0.24 -8.52
N VAL A 80 -6.78 -0.94 -7.38
CA VAL A 80 -6.43 -0.37 -6.07
C VAL A 80 -5.31 -1.15 -5.43
N ILE A 81 -4.30 -0.44 -4.95
CA ILE A 81 -3.15 -0.99 -4.22
C ILE A 81 -3.26 -0.56 -2.77
N ILE A 82 -3.08 -1.51 -1.85
CA ILE A 82 -3.07 -1.21 -0.43
C ILE A 82 -1.65 -1.36 0.07
N LEU A 83 -1.11 -0.26 0.59
CA LEU A 83 0.27 -0.17 1.05
C LEU A 83 0.33 0.18 2.53
N THR A 84 1.32 -0.37 3.21
CA THR A 84 1.66 0.03 4.57
C THR A 84 3.17 0.23 4.66
N ASP A 85 3.64 0.97 5.66
CA ASP A 85 5.07 1.09 5.87
C ASP A 85 5.60 -0.20 6.49
N LYS A 86 6.88 -0.46 6.26
CA LYS A 86 7.50 -1.70 6.74
C LYS A 86 7.42 -1.82 8.26
N ARG A 87 7.59 -0.72 8.97
CA ARG A 87 7.53 -0.71 10.43
C ARG A 87 6.16 -1.14 10.94
N THR A 88 5.10 -0.63 10.33
CA THR A 88 3.73 -1.02 10.68
C THR A 88 3.47 -2.48 10.36
N TRP A 89 3.93 -2.94 9.20
CA TRP A 89 3.81 -4.34 8.82
C TRP A 89 4.51 -5.25 9.81
N ASP A 90 5.77 -4.95 10.13
CA ASP A 90 6.54 -5.74 11.08
C ASP A 90 5.88 -5.76 12.46
N SER A 91 5.36 -4.62 12.90
CA SER A 91 4.65 -4.51 14.17
C SER A 91 3.42 -5.41 14.20
N GLN A 92 2.65 -5.45 13.12
CA GLN A 92 1.48 -6.34 13.03
C GLN A 92 1.90 -7.81 13.06
N CYS A 93 2.95 -8.17 12.34
CA CYS A 93 3.42 -9.54 12.31
C CYS A 93 3.97 -10.00 13.65
N GLN A 94 4.49 -9.08 14.46
CA GLN A 94 5.05 -9.39 15.78
C GLN A 94 4.00 -9.42 16.89
N LYS A 95 2.79 -8.99 16.63
CA LYS A 95 1.74 -9.06 17.65
C LYS A 95 1.47 -10.51 18.02
N LYS A 96 1.44 -10.76 19.31
CA LYS A 96 1.10 -12.09 19.79
C LYS A 96 -0.37 -12.36 19.58
N SER A 97 -0.66 -13.57 19.17
CA SER A 97 -2.02 -14.06 19.12
C SER A 97 -2.54 -14.21 20.55
N ASP A 98 -3.74 -13.74 20.83
CA ASP A 98 -4.32 -13.77 22.17
C ASP A 98 -4.99 -15.10 22.50
N ASN A 99 -4.33 -16.13 22.21
CA ASN A 99 -4.91 -17.46 22.46
C ASN A 99 -4.37 -18.12 23.68
#